data_6ca3461bfa06dd1a387534677a3fb753
#
_entry.id   6ca3461bfa06dd1a387534677a3fb753
#
_cell.length_a   1.000
_cell.length_b   1.000
_cell.length_c   1.000
_cell.angle_alpha   90.00
_cell.angle_beta   90.00
_cell.angle_gamma   90.00
#
_symmetry.space_group_name_H-M   'P 1'
#
loop_
_entity.id
_entity.type
_entity.pdbx_description
1 polymer ?
#
loop_
_entity_poly.entity_id
_entity_poly.type
_entity_poly.pdbx_seq_one_letter_code
_entity_poly.pdbx_strand_id
1 'polypeptide(L)'
;MDMTFILTAEMDDESFAWLDGLRREHFPPERNFLSAHLTLFHRLSPAQVARLPLIERPCAPVELRFDRVVFLGFGVALGVQSAELERLRSKARAEIGGEFSRQDAQPWKPHVTVQNKVTAESARQLQDALEQGFSERVGAVTGLLVWQYLGGPWTLADRIAFSGDLKSSPQRG
;
A
#
# COMPACT_ATOMS: atom_id res chain seq x y z
N MET A 1 -6.61 15.97 -19.76
CA MET A 1 -6.77 15.16 -18.55
C MET A 1 -5.42 14.79 -18.02
N ASP A 2 -5.16 15.20 -16.81
CA ASP A 2 -3.88 14.91 -16.18
C ASP A 2 -3.84 13.44 -15.76
N MET A 3 -2.83 12.71 -16.25
CA MET A 3 -2.60 11.34 -15.80
C MET A 3 -2.20 11.34 -14.34
N THR A 4 -2.87 10.54 -13.54
CA THR A 4 -2.59 10.38 -12.11
C THR A 4 -2.13 8.96 -11.86
N PHE A 5 -1.09 8.85 -11.03
CA PHE A 5 -0.52 7.57 -10.65
C PHE A 5 -0.57 7.38 -9.14
N ILE A 6 -0.63 6.15 -8.73
CA ILE A 6 -0.58 5.75 -7.32
C ILE A 6 0.62 4.83 -7.13
N LEU A 7 1.36 5.02 -6.04
CA LEU A 7 2.48 4.15 -5.68
C LEU A 7 2.10 3.33 -4.46
N THR A 8 2.14 2.00 -4.59
CA THR A 8 1.88 1.08 -3.50
C THR A 8 3.07 0.16 -3.25
N ALA A 9 3.11 -0.43 -2.06
CA ALA A 9 4.07 -1.47 -1.75
C ALA A 9 3.59 -2.83 -2.27
N GLU A 10 4.48 -3.59 -2.90
CA GLU A 10 4.19 -4.97 -3.24
C GLU A 10 4.45 -5.84 -2.00
N MET A 11 3.39 -6.37 -1.41
CA MET A 11 3.49 -7.21 -0.22
C MET A 11 3.77 -8.67 -0.61
N ASP A 12 4.37 -9.41 0.30
CA ASP A 12 4.52 -10.85 0.14
C ASP A 12 3.17 -11.53 -0.06
N ASP A 13 3.17 -12.68 -0.71
CA ASP A 13 1.94 -13.39 -1.12
C ASP A 13 1.06 -13.77 0.08
N GLU A 14 1.65 -14.18 1.18
CA GLU A 14 0.90 -14.57 2.38
C GLU A 14 0.18 -13.39 3.02
N SER A 15 0.88 -12.25 3.18
CA SER A 15 0.27 -11.03 3.70
C SER A 15 -0.82 -10.51 2.78
N PHE A 16 -0.57 -10.50 1.47
CA PHE A 16 -1.57 -10.09 0.49
C PHE A 16 -2.82 -10.95 0.56
N ALA A 17 -2.65 -12.27 0.56
CA ALA A 17 -3.78 -13.21 0.60
C ALA A 17 -4.63 -13.02 1.87
N TRP A 18 -3.99 -12.84 3.02
CA TRP A 18 -4.67 -12.57 4.28
C TRP A 18 -5.47 -11.27 4.23
N LEU A 19 -4.82 -10.18 3.85
CA LEU A 19 -5.46 -8.85 3.82
C LEU A 19 -6.54 -8.75 2.76
N ASP A 20 -6.30 -9.31 1.58
CA ASP A 20 -7.29 -9.32 0.52
C ASP A 20 -8.50 -10.20 0.88
N GLY A 21 -8.26 -11.28 1.61
CA GLY A 21 -9.32 -12.12 2.17
C GLY A 21 -10.21 -11.34 3.14
N LEU A 22 -9.61 -10.57 4.06
CA LEU A 22 -10.35 -9.69 4.96
C LEU A 22 -11.13 -8.63 4.19
N ARG A 23 -10.53 -8.05 3.17
CA ARG A 23 -11.19 -7.05 2.35
C ARG A 23 -12.40 -7.65 1.61
N ARG A 24 -12.28 -8.82 1.03
CA ARG A 24 -13.41 -9.50 0.38
C ARG A 24 -14.53 -9.86 1.34
N GLU A 25 -14.19 -10.18 2.59
CA GLU A 25 -15.15 -10.52 3.62
C GLU A 25 -15.90 -9.30 4.18
N HIS A 26 -15.22 -8.18 4.34
CA HIS A 26 -15.74 -7.04 5.12
C HIS A 26 -16.01 -5.77 4.31
N PHE A 27 -15.35 -5.57 3.18
CA PHE A 27 -15.61 -4.42 2.32
C PHE A 27 -16.92 -4.65 1.58
N PRO A 28 -17.81 -3.63 1.44
CA PRO A 28 -19.04 -3.80 0.66
C PRO A 28 -18.70 -4.29 -0.77
N PRO A 29 -19.27 -5.43 -1.21
CA PRO A 29 -18.87 -6.01 -2.52
C PRO A 29 -19.09 -5.04 -3.69
N GLU A 30 -20.16 -4.25 -3.64
CA GLU A 30 -20.49 -3.27 -4.69
C GLU A 30 -19.54 -2.07 -4.72
N ARG A 31 -18.68 -1.94 -3.73
CA ARG A 31 -17.67 -0.86 -3.59
C ARG A 31 -16.24 -1.38 -3.64
N ASN A 32 -16.05 -2.69 -3.69
CA ASN A 32 -14.73 -3.31 -3.62
C ASN A 32 -14.16 -3.54 -5.02
N PHE A 33 -13.61 -2.48 -5.61
CA PHE A 33 -13.04 -2.51 -6.96
C PHE A 33 -11.54 -2.74 -6.97
N LEU A 34 -10.89 -2.71 -5.82
CA LEU A 34 -9.43 -2.83 -5.70
C LEU A 34 -9.07 -3.98 -4.76
N SER A 35 -7.95 -4.64 -5.06
CA SER A 35 -7.35 -5.60 -4.13
C SER A 35 -6.73 -4.87 -2.94
N ALA A 36 -6.42 -5.60 -1.87
CA ALA A 36 -5.71 -5.05 -0.73
C ALA A 36 -4.42 -4.35 -1.18
N HIS A 37 -4.15 -3.18 -0.64
CA HIS A 37 -2.97 -2.40 -1.02
C HIS A 37 -2.47 -1.54 0.15
N LEU A 38 -1.17 -1.31 0.15
CA LEU A 38 -0.47 -0.42 1.08
C LEU A 38 0.07 0.75 0.28
N THR A 39 -0.56 1.91 0.41
CA THR A 39 -0.25 3.09 -0.41
C THR A 39 0.88 3.91 0.19
N LEU A 40 1.89 4.22 -0.62
CA LEU A 40 2.95 5.17 -0.29
C LEU A 40 2.57 6.59 -0.72
N PHE A 41 2.10 6.74 -1.96
CA PHE A 41 1.64 8.04 -2.48
C PHE A 41 0.34 7.83 -3.24
N HIS A 42 -0.66 8.63 -2.91
CA HIS A 42 -2.00 8.52 -3.48
C HIS A 42 -2.13 9.25 -4.82
N ARG A 43 -1.24 10.21 -5.08
CA ARG A 43 -1.33 11.00 -6.31
C ARG A 43 0.05 11.49 -6.75
N LEU A 44 0.54 10.91 -7.83
CA LEU A 44 1.80 11.31 -8.45
C LEU A 44 1.55 11.74 -9.90
N SER A 45 2.33 12.72 -10.36
CA SER A 45 2.33 13.16 -11.76
C SER A 45 3.20 12.24 -12.62
N PRO A 46 3.05 12.29 -13.95
CA PRO A 46 3.96 11.57 -14.85
C PRO A 46 5.43 11.93 -14.63
N ALA A 47 5.74 13.21 -14.37
CA ALA A 47 7.10 13.65 -14.10
C ALA A 47 7.67 13.02 -12.83
N GLN A 48 6.87 12.91 -11.78
CA GLN A 48 7.27 12.27 -10.53
C GLN A 48 7.51 10.76 -10.75
N VAL A 49 6.62 10.09 -11.46
CA VAL A 49 6.75 8.66 -11.78
C VAL A 49 8.02 8.39 -12.58
N ALA A 50 8.38 9.27 -13.52
CA ALA A 50 9.60 9.13 -14.32
C ALA A 50 10.87 9.12 -13.47
N ARG A 51 10.83 9.67 -12.26
CA ARG A 51 11.98 9.70 -11.35
C ARG A 51 12.04 8.51 -10.39
N LEU A 52 11.00 7.68 -10.33
CA LEU A 52 10.98 6.51 -9.43
C LEU A 52 12.16 5.55 -9.65
N PRO A 53 12.60 5.27 -10.89
CA PRO A 53 13.77 4.39 -11.10
C PRO A 53 15.08 4.90 -10.49
N LEU A 54 15.15 6.18 -10.13
CA LEU A 54 16.34 6.79 -9.54
C LEU A 54 16.42 6.57 -8.02
N ILE A 55 15.37 6.05 -7.40
CA ILE A 55 15.35 5.77 -5.96
C ILE A 55 16.32 4.63 -5.66
N GLU A 56 17.13 4.80 -4.62
CA GLU A 56 17.94 3.71 -4.10
C GLU A 56 17.05 2.61 -3.54
N ARG A 57 17.13 1.43 -4.13
CA ARG A 57 16.28 0.30 -3.75
C ARG A 57 16.89 -0.51 -2.62
N PRO A 58 16.06 -1.06 -1.72
CA PRO A 58 16.53 -2.05 -0.77
C PRO A 58 17.17 -3.26 -1.46
N CYS A 59 18.15 -3.87 -0.81
CA CYS A 59 18.83 -5.07 -1.32
C CYS A 59 18.08 -6.37 -0.99
N ALA A 60 17.06 -6.29 -0.15
CA ALA A 60 16.29 -7.43 0.34
C ALA A 60 14.86 -6.97 0.65
N PRO A 61 13.92 -7.91 0.83
CA PRO A 61 12.58 -7.56 1.27
C PRO A 61 12.59 -6.75 2.56
N VAL A 62 11.69 -5.78 2.64
CA VAL A 62 11.54 -4.88 3.79
C VAL A 62 10.50 -5.44 4.73
N GLU A 63 10.87 -5.68 5.99
CA GLU A 63 9.95 -6.22 7.00
C GLU A 63 8.82 -5.25 7.30
N LEU A 64 7.62 -5.80 7.41
CA LEU A 64 6.42 -5.12 7.90
C LEU A 64 5.90 -5.79 9.15
N ARG A 65 5.33 -4.98 10.04
CA ARG A 65 4.58 -5.47 11.19
C ARG A 65 3.16 -4.91 11.12
N PHE A 66 2.18 -5.79 11.06
CA PHE A 66 0.77 -5.42 11.19
C PHE A 66 0.43 -5.52 12.68
N ASP A 67 0.52 -4.39 13.37
CA ASP A 67 0.57 -4.36 14.84
C ASP A 67 -0.70 -3.84 15.50
N ARG A 68 -1.67 -3.37 14.73
CA ARG A 68 -2.90 -2.81 15.29
C ARG A 68 -4.05 -2.76 14.30
N VAL A 69 -5.24 -2.72 14.85
CA VAL A 69 -6.47 -2.44 14.11
C VAL A 69 -6.74 -0.94 14.19
N VAL A 70 -7.04 -0.30 13.06
CA VAL A 70 -7.25 1.14 12.98
C VAL A 70 -8.68 1.45 12.58
N PHE A 71 -9.34 2.29 13.35
CA PHE A 71 -10.66 2.81 13.03
C PHE A 71 -10.53 4.02 12.10
N LEU A 72 -11.16 3.94 10.93
CA LEU A 72 -11.09 4.99 9.90
C LEU A 72 -12.29 5.94 9.92
N GLY A 73 -13.23 5.78 10.85
CA GLY A 73 -14.49 6.52 10.87
C GLY A 73 -15.60 5.76 10.18
N PHE A 74 -15.45 5.47 8.90
CA PHE A 74 -16.43 4.71 8.10
C PHE A 74 -15.84 3.41 7.55
N GLY A 75 -14.89 2.85 8.27
CA GLY A 75 -14.23 1.61 7.92
C GLY A 75 -13.13 1.27 8.88
N VAL A 76 -12.39 0.20 8.57
CA VAL A 76 -11.33 -0.37 9.39
C VAL A 76 -10.13 -0.73 8.52
N ALA A 77 -8.94 -0.54 9.09
CA ALA A 77 -7.68 -0.91 8.45
C ALA A 77 -6.78 -1.66 9.43
N LEU A 78 -5.79 -2.35 8.89
CA LEU A 78 -4.66 -2.89 9.66
C LEU A 78 -3.53 -1.86 9.59
N GLY A 79 -3.07 -1.40 10.75
CA GLY A 79 -1.94 -0.48 10.84
C GLY A 79 -0.64 -1.21 10.60
N VAL A 80 0.30 -0.53 9.95
CA VAL A 80 1.61 -1.07 9.60
C VAL A 80 2.69 -0.31 10.34
N GLN A 81 3.67 -1.02 10.86
CA GLN A 81 4.89 -0.45 11.41
C GLN A 81 6.10 -0.99 10.64
N SER A 82 6.91 -0.09 10.10
CA SER A 82 8.16 -0.43 9.41
C SER A 82 9.03 0.81 9.27
N ALA A 83 10.04 0.94 10.12
CA ALA A 83 10.97 2.07 10.05
C ALA A 83 11.72 2.10 8.73
N GLU A 84 12.05 0.95 8.17
CA GLU A 84 12.74 0.85 6.89
C GLU A 84 11.86 1.32 5.73
N LEU A 85 10.57 0.95 5.73
CA LEU A 85 9.64 1.41 4.71
C LEU A 85 9.38 2.92 4.81
N GLU A 86 9.31 3.44 6.03
CA GLU A 86 9.19 4.89 6.24
C GLU A 86 10.41 5.64 5.70
N ARG A 87 11.61 5.12 5.92
CA ARG A 87 12.83 5.71 5.34
C ARG A 87 12.83 5.64 3.81
N LEU A 88 12.40 4.51 3.25
CA LEU A 88 12.28 4.36 1.81
C LEU A 88 11.31 5.38 1.21
N ARG A 89 10.15 5.58 1.84
CA ARG A 89 9.18 6.57 1.39
C ARG A 89 9.75 7.99 1.46
N SER A 90 10.47 8.33 2.52
CA SER A 90 11.10 9.64 2.67
C SER A 90 12.17 9.87 1.60
N LYS A 91 12.99 8.88 1.31
CA LYS A 91 13.98 8.95 0.22
C LYS A 91 13.31 9.09 -1.14
N ALA A 92 12.24 8.33 -1.35
CA ALA A 92 11.45 8.42 -2.58
C ALA A 92 10.89 9.83 -2.77
N ARG A 93 10.31 10.40 -1.73
CA ARG A 93 9.75 11.75 -1.76
C ARG A 93 10.81 12.79 -2.13
N ALA A 94 12.00 12.69 -1.54
CA ALA A 94 13.11 13.61 -1.84
C ALA A 94 13.59 13.45 -3.29
N GLU A 95 13.70 12.23 -3.78
CA GLU A 95 14.19 11.95 -5.15
C GLU A 95 13.18 12.37 -6.22
N ILE A 96 11.90 12.02 -6.05
CA ILE A 96 10.89 12.36 -7.06
C ILE A 96 10.51 13.83 -7.07
N GLY A 97 10.62 14.52 -5.94
CA GLY A 97 10.36 15.96 -5.85
C GLY A 97 8.99 16.39 -6.35
N GLY A 98 8.86 17.67 -6.70
CA GLY A 98 7.62 18.24 -7.21
C GLY A 98 6.59 18.52 -6.13
N GLU A 99 5.35 18.72 -6.56
CA GLU A 99 4.24 19.02 -5.65
C GLU A 99 3.51 17.74 -5.27
N PHE A 100 3.16 17.62 -3.99
CA PHE A 100 2.41 16.51 -3.46
C PHE A 100 0.98 16.95 -3.13
N SER A 101 0.03 16.02 -3.27
CA SER A 101 -1.34 16.28 -2.83
C SER A 101 -1.37 16.57 -1.32
N ARG A 102 -2.43 17.23 -0.88
CA ARG A 102 -2.60 17.51 0.54
C ARG A 102 -2.51 16.23 1.39
N GLN A 103 -3.08 15.14 0.90
CA GLN A 103 -3.03 13.84 1.58
C GLN A 103 -1.59 13.32 1.68
N ASP A 104 -0.85 13.36 0.59
CA ASP A 104 0.53 12.82 0.55
C ASP A 104 1.53 13.71 1.30
N ALA A 105 1.20 14.99 1.50
CA ALA A 105 2.00 15.93 2.27
C ALA A 105 1.83 15.75 3.80
N GLN A 106 0.79 15.07 4.25
CA GLN A 106 0.56 14.79 5.67
C GLN A 106 1.58 13.77 6.21
N PRO A 107 1.80 13.74 7.54
CA PRO A 107 2.57 12.64 8.13
C PRO A 107 2.01 11.30 7.70
N TRP A 108 2.89 10.43 7.24
CA TRP A 108 2.47 9.14 6.69
C TRP A 108 2.10 8.16 7.80
N LYS A 109 0.92 7.57 7.69
CA LYS A 109 0.41 6.55 8.61
C LYS A 109 0.10 5.31 7.80
N PRO A 110 1.09 4.44 7.56
CA PRO A 110 0.89 3.27 6.69
C PRO A 110 -0.16 2.31 7.25
N HIS A 111 -1.05 1.89 6.38
CA HIS A 111 -2.13 0.97 6.73
C HIS A 111 -2.67 0.29 5.48
N VAL A 112 -3.37 -0.82 5.70
CA VAL A 112 -4.10 -1.54 4.64
C VAL A 112 -5.58 -1.56 5.01
N THR A 113 -6.41 -0.92 4.20
CA THR A 113 -7.85 -0.85 4.43
C THR A 113 -8.51 -2.17 4.07
N VAL A 114 -9.29 -2.72 5.00
CA VAL A 114 -10.07 -3.95 4.79
C VAL A 114 -11.57 -3.69 4.73
N GLN A 115 -12.02 -2.53 5.20
CA GLN A 115 -13.41 -2.10 5.12
C GLN A 115 -13.47 -0.58 4.99
N ASN A 116 -14.33 -0.08 4.11
CA ASN A 116 -14.62 1.34 4.01
C ASN A 116 -16.01 1.55 3.41
N LYS A 117 -16.51 2.78 3.47
CA LYS A 117 -17.82 3.15 2.93
C LYS A 117 -18.99 2.40 3.59
N VAL A 118 -18.85 2.15 4.88
CA VAL A 118 -19.90 1.60 5.74
C VAL A 118 -20.31 2.66 6.77
N THR A 119 -21.28 2.34 7.62
CA THR A 119 -21.64 3.22 8.73
C THR A 119 -20.55 3.18 9.82
N ALA A 120 -20.45 4.24 10.63
CA ALA A 120 -19.52 4.26 11.74
C ALA A 120 -19.81 3.13 12.74
N GLU A 121 -21.08 2.77 12.92
CA GLU A 121 -21.47 1.66 13.79
C GLU A 121 -20.96 0.33 13.26
N SER A 122 -21.13 0.04 11.95
CA SER A 122 -20.61 -1.17 11.33
C SER A 122 -19.07 -1.23 11.43
N ALA A 123 -18.41 -0.09 11.25
CA ALA A 123 -16.97 -0.01 11.38
C ALA A 123 -16.49 -0.33 12.80
N ARG A 124 -17.19 0.18 13.83
CA ARG A 124 -16.85 -0.14 15.22
C ARG A 124 -17.08 -1.60 15.55
N GLN A 125 -18.13 -2.19 15.03
CA GLN A 125 -18.39 -3.62 15.22
C GLN A 125 -17.27 -4.47 14.63
N LEU A 126 -16.79 -4.13 13.44
CA LEU A 126 -15.67 -4.84 12.83
C LEU A 126 -14.37 -4.59 13.61
N GLN A 127 -14.12 -3.35 14.02
CA GLN A 127 -12.95 -3.03 14.85
C GLN A 127 -12.93 -3.92 16.10
N ASP A 128 -14.03 -3.98 16.84
CA ASP A 128 -14.12 -4.80 18.03
C ASP A 128 -13.90 -6.27 17.75
N ALA A 129 -14.49 -6.78 16.66
CA ALA A 129 -14.35 -8.18 16.27
C ALA A 129 -12.90 -8.53 15.90
N LEU A 130 -12.22 -7.64 15.18
CA LEU A 130 -10.83 -7.88 14.77
C LEU A 130 -9.86 -7.72 15.96
N GLU A 131 -10.14 -6.82 16.91
CA GLU A 131 -9.31 -6.63 18.09
C GLU A 131 -9.39 -7.81 19.06
N GLN A 132 -10.52 -8.52 19.07
CA GLN A 132 -10.65 -9.75 19.85
C GLN A 132 -9.73 -10.82 19.27
N GLY A 133 -8.74 -11.24 20.05
CA GLY A 133 -7.78 -12.25 19.62
C GLY A 133 -6.79 -11.77 18.57
N PHE A 134 -6.68 -10.45 18.38
CA PHE A 134 -5.69 -9.91 17.46
C PHE A 134 -4.28 -10.19 17.97
N SER A 135 -3.43 -10.68 17.07
CA SER A 135 -2.00 -10.81 17.32
C SER A 135 -1.23 -10.16 16.17
N GLU A 136 -0.09 -9.58 16.51
CA GLU A 136 0.81 -8.98 15.52
C GLU A 136 1.22 -10.00 14.48
N ARG A 137 1.24 -9.58 13.22
CA ARG A 137 1.71 -10.40 12.10
C ARG A 137 2.87 -9.72 11.41
N VAL A 138 3.84 -10.51 11.01
CA VAL A 138 5.00 -10.05 10.25
C VAL A 138 4.79 -10.36 8.79
N GLY A 139 5.09 -9.39 7.94
CA GLY A 139 5.08 -9.55 6.50
C GLY A 139 6.29 -8.86 5.89
N ALA A 140 6.29 -8.72 4.58
CA ALA A 140 7.40 -8.08 3.87
C ALA A 140 6.91 -7.33 2.63
N VAL A 141 7.69 -6.34 2.23
CA VAL A 141 7.56 -5.64 0.94
C VAL A 141 8.70 -6.07 0.05
N THR A 142 8.38 -6.55 -1.15
CA THR A 142 9.36 -7.07 -2.11
C THR A 142 9.61 -6.11 -3.27
N GLY A 143 8.86 -5.03 -3.36
CA GLY A 143 8.99 -4.05 -4.43
C GLY A 143 7.94 -2.96 -4.30
N LEU A 144 7.86 -2.14 -5.33
CA LEU A 144 6.86 -1.07 -5.45
C LEU A 144 6.05 -1.29 -6.72
N LEU A 145 4.77 -0.93 -6.65
CA LEU A 145 3.85 -1.02 -7.79
C LEU A 145 3.37 0.38 -8.15
N VAL A 146 3.47 0.70 -9.43
CA VAL A 146 2.97 1.95 -9.99
C VAL A 146 1.67 1.68 -10.72
N TRP A 147 0.61 2.34 -10.28
CA TRP A 147 -0.73 2.19 -10.86
C TRP A 147 -1.13 3.46 -11.56
N GLN A 148 -1.80 3.31 -12.69
CA GLN A 148 -2.43 4.42 -13.39
C GLN A 148 -3.90 4.49 -13.05
N TYR A 149 -4.38 5.68 -12.71
CA TYR A 149 -5.78 5.95 -12.43
C TYR A 149 -6.40 6.73 -13.58
N LEU A 150 -7.42 6.16 -14.19
CA LEU A 150 -8.14 6.72 -15.33
C LEU A 150 -9.62 6.97 -15.02
N GLY A 151 -9.96 7.16 -13.74
CA GLY A 151 -11.33 7.38 -13.31
C GLY A 151 -12.10 6.11 -12.94
N GLY A 152 -11.43 4.98 -12.89
CA GLY A 152 -12.03 3.69 -12.54
C GLY A 152 -11.03 2.82 -11.75
N PRO A 153 -11.11 1.48 -11.88
CA PRO A 153 -10.12 0.60 -11.28
C PRO A 153 -8.71 0.95 -11.75
N TRP A 154 -7.73 0.71 -10.90
CA TRP A 154 -6.35 1.03 -11.24
C TRP A 154 -5.78 0.02 -12.22
N THR A 155 -4.95 0.51 -13.15
CA THR A 155 -4.22 -0.32 -14.11
C THR A 155 -2.75 -0.34 -13.74
N LEU A 156 -2.15 -1.53 -13.64
CA LEU A 156 -0.73 -1.64 -13.32
C LEU A 156 0.09 -1.07 -14.47
N ALA A 157 0.89 -0.04 -14.17
CA ALA A 157 1.74 0.64 -15.15
C ALA A 157 3.18 0.16 -15.07
N ASP A 158 3.70 -0.11 -13.86
CA ASP A 158 5.09 -0.54 -13.68
C ASP A 158 5.28 -1.26 -12.35
N ARG A 159 6.35 -2.02 -12.27
CA ARG A 159 6.77 -2.73 -11.07
C ARG A 159 8.26 -2.45 -10.84
N ILE A 160 8.59 -2.00 -9.64
CA ILE A 160 9.97 -1.72 -9.23
C ILE A 160 10.37 -2.76 -8.20
N ALA A 161 10.98 -3.85 -8.66
CA ALA A 161 11.45 -4.90 -7.77
C ALA A 161 12.66 -4.43 -6.95
N PHE A 162 12.78 -4.89 -5.71
CA PHE A 162 13.97 -4.64 -4.90
C PHE A 162 15.13 -5.49 -5.42
N SER A 163 16.37 -5.02 -5.23
CA SER A 163 17.53 -5.58 -5.93
C SER A 163 17.77 -7.08 -5.68
N GLY A 164 17.31 -7.62 -4.56
CA GLY A 164 17.36 -9.05 -4.30
C GLY A 164 16.61 -9.90 -5.32
N ASP A 165 15.53 -9.37 -5.90
CA ASP A 165 14.71 -10.07 -6.87
C ASP A 165 15.29 -10.04 -8.28
N LEU A 166 16.19 -9.10 -8.57
CA LEU A 166 16.79 -8.96 -9.90
C LEU A 166 17.73 -10.13 -10.24
N LYS A 167 18.19 -10.87 -9.24
CA LYS A 167 19.08 -12.00 -9.44
C LYS A 167 18.40 -13.22 -10.04
N SER A 168 17.09 -13.27 -10.01
CA SER A 168 16.31 -14.36 -10.58
C SER A 168 15.81 -14.09 -11.99
N SER A 169 15.91 -12.85 -12.47
CA SER A 169 15.40 -12.45 -13.78
C SER A 169 16.23 -12.90 -14.99
N PRO A 170 17.55 -13.03 -14.93
CA PRO A 170 18.35 -13.36 -16.11
C PRO A 170 18.26 -14.80 -16.56
N GLN A 171 17.60 -15.65 -15.82
CA GLN A 171 17.64 -17.10 -16.09
C GLN A 171 16.51 -17.60 -16.97
N ARG A 172 15.74 -16.70 -17.52
CA ARG A 172 14.70 -17.06 -18.46
C ARG A 172 15.12 -16.65 -19.85
N GLY A 173 15.96 -17.49 -20.39
CA GLY A 173 16.21 -17.49 -21.82
C GLY A 173 15.00 -18.01 -22.57
#